data_e0698a49ca942afd734db9c80a55ecc9
#
_entry.id   e0698a49ca942afd734db9c80a55ecc9
#
_cell.length_a   1.000
_cell.length_b   1.000
_cell.length_c   1.000
_cell.angle_alpha   90.00
_cell.angle_beta   90.00
_cell.angle_gamma   90.00
#
_symmetry.space_group_name_H-M   'P 1'
#
loop_
_entity.id
_entity.type
_entity.pdbx_description
1 polymer ?
#
loop_
_entity_poly.entity_id
_entity_poly.type
_entity_poly.pdbx_seq_one_letter_code
_entity_poly.pdbx_strand_id
1 'polypeptide(L)'
;HLTVKRYVPLVGTKYISQQEYDQAIADARQADAAVIAAKATVESARINLAYTKVTAPISGRIGKSTVTEGALVTNGQTTELATVQQLDPIYVDVTQSSNDFMRLKQSVEQGNLHKENATSNVELVMENGQTYPLKGTLQFSDVTVDESTGSITLRAVFPNPQHTLLPGMFVRAR
;
A
#
# COMPACT_ATOMS: atom_id res chain seq x y z
N HIS A 1 36.37 12.96 -20.75
CA HIS A 1 35.60 14.08 -21.32
C HIS A 1 36.43 15.30 -21.71
N LEU A 2 37.41 15.74 -20.91
CA LEU A 2 38.26 16.89 -21.26
C LEU A 2 39.12 16.66 -22.51
N THR A 3 39.63 15.45 -22.67
CA THR A 3 40.43 15.06 -23.84
C THR A 3 39.57 15.08 -25.10
N VAL A 4 38.38 14.50 -25.07
CA VAL A 4 37.41 14.54 -26.18
C VAL A 4 37.05 15.98 -26.55
N LYS A 5 36.75 16.84 -25.57
CA LYS A 5 36.49 18.29 -25.83
C LYS A 5 37.64 19.02 -26.50
N ARG A 6 38.90 18.65 -26.19
CA ARG A 6 40.08 19.23 -26.84
C ARG A 6 40.27 18.71 -28.27
N TYR A 7 39.86 17.48 -28.52
CA TYR A 7 40.06 16.83 -29.84
C TYR A 7 38.96 17.22 -30.84
N VAL A 8 37.73 17.55 -30.38
CA VAL A 8 36.65 18.02 -31.27
C VAL A 8 37.05 19.12 -32.25
N PRO A 9 37.71 20.23 -31.87
CA PRO A 9 38.11 21.28 -32.81
C PRO A 9 39.31 20.89 -33.67
N LEU A 10 40.05 19.82 -33.34
CA LEU A 10 41.27 19.40 -34.02
C LEU A 10 41.03 18.27 -35.03
N VAL A 11 39.88 17.61 -34.96
CA VAL A 11 39.46 16.61 -35.96
C VAL A 11 39.12 17.34 -37.26
N GLY A 12 39.94 17.14 -38.27
CA GLY A 12 39.84 17.83 -39.58
C GLY A 12 41.01 18.78 -39.89
N THR A 13 41.88 19.09 -38.93
CA THR A 13 43.07 19.94 -39.10
C THR A 13 44.36 19.14 -39.16
N LYS A 14 44.46 17.96 -39.71
CA LYS A 14 45.68 17.10 -39.86
C LYS A 14 46.56 16.92 -38.59
N TYR A 15 46.18 17.50 -37.45
CA TYR A 15 46.95 17.45 -36.21
C TYR A 15 46.62 16.25 -35.32
N ILE A 16 45.46 15.59 -35.54
CA ILE A 16 45.04 14.39 -34.83
C ILE A 16 44.49 13.41 -35.86
N SER A 17 44.85 12.13 -35.72
CA SER A 17 44.28 11.08 -36.56
C SER A 17 42.85 10.75 -36.14
N GLN A 18 42.03 10.32 -37.11
CA GLN A 18 40.66 9.86 -36.83
C GLN A 18 40.64 8.74 -35.76
N GLN A 19 41.65 7.86 -35.85
CA GLN A 19 41.80 6.74 -34.92
C GLN A 19 42.01 7.19 -33.45
N GLU A 20 42.84 8.24 -33.25
CA GLU A 20 43.09 8.77 -31.90
C GLU A 20 41.83 9.44 -31.31
N TYR A 21 41.04 10.10 -32.15
CA TYR A 21 39.76 10.67 -31.72
C TYR A 21 38.74 9.59 -31.36
N ASP A 22 38.59 8.58 -32.18
CA ASP A 22 37.67 7.46 -31.94
C ASP A 22 38.08 6.66 -30.69
N GLN A 23 39.37 6.48 -30.46
CA GLN A 23 39.89 5.86 -29.24
C GLN A 23 39.54 6.72 -27.98
N ALA A 24 39.73 8.03 -28.04
CA ALA A 24 39.41 8.91 -26.96
C ALA A 24 37.91 8.92 -26.63
N ILE A 25 37.03 8.77 -27.62
CA ILE A 25 35.58 8.60 -27.43
C ILE A 25 35.27 7.25 -26.78
N ALA A 26 35.93 6.17 -27.25
CA ALA A 26 35.73 4.84 -26.68
C ALA A 26 36.14 4.80 -25.20
N ASP A 27 37.29 5.37 -24.87
CA ASP A 27 37.78 5.47 -23.49
C ASP A 27 36.85 6.31 -22.63
N ALA A 28 36.31 7.42 -23.14
CA ALA A 28 35.34 8.24 -22.42
C ALA A 28 34.05 7.48 -22.14
N ARG A 29 33.52 6.74 -23.12
CA ARG A 29 32.32 5.91 -22.96
C ARG A 29 32.57 4.76 -22.00
N GLN A 30 33.74 4.13 -22.04
CA GLN A 30 34.11 3.10 -21.07
C GLN A 30 34.19 3.64 -19.66
N ALA A 31 34.77 4.82 -19.46
CA ALA A 31 34.82 5.48 -18.16
C ALA A 31 33.41 5.83 -17.64
N ASP A 32 32.52 6.32 -18.51
CA ASP A 32 31.12 6.60 -18.16
C ASP A 32 30.39 5.33 -17.75
N ALA A 33 30.56 4.23 -18.51
CA ALA A 33 29.98 2.96 -18.16
C ALA A 33 30.48 2.44 -16.80
N ALA A 34 31.76 2.60 -16.50
CA ALA A 34 32.35 2.24 -15.21
C ALA A 34 31.75 3.06 -14.05
N VAL A 35 31.52 4.36 -14.25
CA VAL A 35 30.87 5.23 -13.26
C VAL A 35 29.41 4.79 -13.01
N ILE A 36 28.69 4.44 -14.09
CA ILE A 36 27.30 3.94 -13.96
C ILE A 36 27.27 2.63 -13.18
N ALA A 37 28.16 1.69 -13.50
CA ALA A 37 28.27 0.42 -12.79
C ALA A 37 28.61 0.60 -11.31
N ALA A 38 29.56 1.49 -10.97
CA ALA A 38 29.90 1.81 -9.60
C ALA A 38 28.73 2.43 -8.83
N LYS A 39 27.97 3.35 -9.46
CA LYS A 39 26.76 3.93 -8.89
C LYS A 39 25.69 2.87 -8.60
N ALA A 40 25.48 1.92 -9.50
CA ALA A 40 24.55 0.82 -9.31
C ALA A 40 24.96 -0.07 -8.10
N THR A 41 26.26 -0.32 -7.94
CA THR A 41 26.79 -1.06 -6.79
C THR A 41 26.54 -0.32 -5.47
N VAL A 42 26.77 0.99 -5.43
CA VAL A 42 26.49 1.83 -4.26
C VAL A 42 24.98 1.82 -3.93
N GLU A 43 24.12 1.92 -4.95
CA GLU A 43 22.68 1.88 -4.73
C GLU A 43 22.21 0.53 -4.18
N SER A 44 22.73 -0.57 -4.70
CA SER A 44 22.47 -1.90 -4.15
C SER A 44 22.89 -2.03 -2.69
N ALA A 45 24.07 -1.53 -2.34
CA ALA A 45 24.54 -1.51 -0.94
C ALA A 45 23.65 -0.64 -0.05
N ARG A 46 23.16 0.50 -0.56
CA ARG A 46 22.22 1.39 0.15
C ARG A 46 20.89 0.72 0.41
N ILE A 47 20.34 0.00 -0.57
CA ILE A 47 19.10 -0.76 -0.43
C ILE A 47 19.27 -1.85 0.64
N ASN A 48 20.37 -2.59 0.60
CA ASN A 48 20.67 -3.61 1.61
C ASN A 48 20.76 -3.01 3.01
N LEU A 49 21.39 -1.85 3.15
CA LEU A 49 21.44 -1.13 4.42
C LEU A 49 20.05 -0.65 4.86
N ALA A 50 19.18 -0.21 3.92
CA ALA A 50 17.82 0.18 4.26
C ALA A 50 17.00 -1.00 4.81
N TYR A 51 17.19 -2.21 4.30
CA TYR A 51 16.52 -3.41 4.80
C TYR A 51 16.93 -3.81 6.23
N THR A 52 18.05 -3.31 6.75
CA THR A 52 18.40 -3.54 8.17
C THR A 52 17.50 -2.76 9.13
N LYS A 53 16.77 -1.76 8.63
CA LYS A 53 15.78 -0.99 9.40
C LYS A 53 14.39 -1.44 9.02
N VAL A 54 13.75 -2.21 9.89
CA VAL A 54 12.36 -2.64 9.70
C VAL A 54 11.44 -1.51 10.14
N THR A 55 10.71 -0.93 9.19
CA THR A 55 9.76 0.15 9.44
C THR A 55 8.32 -0.33 9.16
N ALA A 56 7.35 0.25 9.87
CA ALA A 56 5.96 -0.03 9.60
C ALA A 56 5.55 0.53 8.20
N PRO A 57 4.94 -0.29 7.33
CA PRO A 57 4.51 0.16 6.00
C PRO A 57 3.28 1.06 6.03
N ILE A 58 2.52 1.02 7.13
CA ILE A 58 1.31 1.80 7.35
C ILE A 58 1.36 2.50 8.71
N SER A 59 0.63 3.61 8.83
CA SER A 59 0.35 4.23 10.12
C SER A 59 -0.73 3.45 10.86
N GLY A 60 -0.55 3.20 12.14
CA GLY A 60 -1.52 2.44 12.92
C GLY A 60 -0.99 2.05 14.30
N ARG A 61 -1.77 1.27 15.01
CA ARG A 61 -1.39 0.71 16.30
C ARG A 61 -0.60 -0.57 16.10
N ILE A 62 0.60 -0.63 16.67
CA ILE A 62 1.38 -1.85 16.71
C ILE A 62 0.89 -2.76 17.82
N GLY A 63 0.71 -4.02 17.50
CA GLY A 63 0.35 -5.07 18.45
C GLY A 63 1.55 -5.61 19.22
N LYS A 64 1.36 -6.76 19.82
CA LYS A 64 2.39 -7.48 20.56
C LYS A 64 3.48 -7.98 19.60
N SER A 65 4.75 -7.83 19.99
CA SER A 65 5.86 -8.47 19.29
C SER A 65 5.79 -10.00 19.45
N THR A 66 6.01 -10.71 18.36
CA THR A 66 6.07 -12.18 18.34
C THR A 66 7.50 -12.69 18.51
N VAL A 67 8.48 -11.80 18.37
CA VAL A 67 9.90 -12.09 18.56
C VAL A 67 10.45 -11.32 19.74
N THR A 68 11.43 -11.89 20.44
CA THR A 68 12.13 -11.26 21.56
C THR A 68 13.35 -10.50 21.07
N GLU A 69 13.81 -9.55 21.87
CA GLU A 69 15.07 -8.85 21.60
C GLU A 69 16.23 -9.83 21.52
N GLY A 70 17.10 -9.64 20.53
CA GLY A 70 18.22 -10.54 20.25
C GLY A 70 17.87 -11.78 19.42
N ALA A 71 16.60 -12.00 19.07
CA ALA A 71 16.22 -13.07 18.17
C ALA A 71 16.74 -12.82 16.74
N LEU A 72 17.27 -13.86 16.11
CA LEU A 72 17.67 -13.80 14.72
C LEU A 72 16.43 -13.75 13.83
N VAL A 73 16.36 -12.75 12.98
CA VAL A 73 15.31 -12.60 11.96
C VAL A 73 15.91 -12.66 10.56
N THR A 74 15.21 -13.28 9.63
CA THR A 74 15.67 -13.47 8.26
C THR A 74 14.64 -12.96 7.26
N ASN A 75 15.11 -12.52 6.10
CA ASN A 75 14.21 -12.12 5.03
C ASN A 75 13.38 -13.32 4.56
N GLY A 76 12.06 -13.10 4.42
CA GLY A 76 11.14 -14.15 3.96
C GLY A 76 10.75 -15.19 5.01
N GLN A 77 11.06 -14.97 6.29
CA GLN A 77 10.57 -15.85 7.36
C GLN A 77 9.03 -15.81 7.42
N THR A 78 8.43 -16.94 7.81
CA THR A 78 6.97 -17.07 7.97
C THR A 78 6.44 -16.45 9.25
N THR A 79 7.30 -16.29 10.26
CA THR A 79 6.92 -15.67 11.55
C THR A 79 6.93 -14.16 11.40
N GLU A 80 5.79 -13.54 11.64
CA GLU A 80 5.66 -12.08 11.66
C GLU A 80 6.42 -11.49 12.85
N LEU A 81 6.96 -10.30 12.71
CA LEU A 81 7.64 -9.59 13.81
C LEU A 81 6.64 -8.94 14.76
N ALA A 82 5.67 -8.27 14.19
CA ALA A 82 4.54 -7.65 14.88
C ALA A 82 3.47 -7.29 13.85
N THR A 83 2.23 -7.23 14.28
CA THR A 83 1.11 -6.79 13.43
C THR A 83 0.81 -5.33 13.68
N VAL A 84 0.78 -4.53 12.60
CA VAL A 84 0.34 -3.13 12.66
C VAL A 84 -1.06 -3.05 12.07
N GLN A 85 -2.00 -2.52 12.83
CA GLN A 85 -3.40 -2.39 12.44
C GLN A 85 -3.79 -0.92 12.32
N GLN A 86 -4.39 -0.56 11.20
CA GLN A 86 -5.01 0.75 11.03
C GLN A 86 -6.37 0.72 11.73
N LEU A 87 -6.56 1.61 12.70
CA LEU A 87 -7.79 1.69 13.49
C LEU A 87 -8.73 2.82 13.02
N ASP A 88 -8.23 3.75 12.25
CA ASP A 88 -9.01 4.85 11.68
C ASP A 88 -8.64 5.05 10.20
N PRO A 89 -9.58 4.87 9.26
CA PRO A 89 -10.92 4.30 9.46
C PRO A 89 -10.89 2.81 9.82
N ILE A 90 -11.99 2.32 10.44
CA ILE A 90 -12.18 0.89 10.72
C ILE A 90 -13.23 0.29 9.79
N TYR A 91 -13.01 -0.95 9.39
CA TYR A 91 -13.94 -1.71 8.57
C TYR A 91 -14.84 -2.60 9.43
N VAL A 92 -16.12 -2.63 9.08
CA VAL A 92 -17.12 -3.50 9.69
C VAL A 92 -17.72 -4.37 8.60
N ASP A 93 -17.54 -5.67 8.74
CA ASP A 93 -18.12 -6.65 7.82
C ASP A 93 -19.49 -7.09 8.36
N VAL A 94 -20.54 -6.84 7.55
CA VAL A 94 -21.92 -7.14 7.85
C VAL A 94 -22.40 -8.29 6.98
N THR A 95 -22.77 -9.40 7.58
CA THR A 95 -23.30 -10.55 6.85
C THR A 95 -24.82 -10.48 6.79
N GLN A 96 -25.37 -10.57 5.57
CA GLN A 96 -26.81 -10.56 5.32
C GLN A 96 -27.23 -11.71 4.38
N SER A 97 -28.54 -12.04 4.38
CA SER A 97 -29.07 -12.99 3.41
C SER A 97 -29.12 -12.38 2.00
N SER A 98 -29.01 -13.22 0.98
CA SER A 98 -29.12 -12.78 -0.42
C SER A 98 -30.46 -12.06 -0.72
N ASN A 99 -31.54 -12.48 -0.06
CA ASN A 99 -32.86 -11.89 -0.24
C ASN A 99 -32.90 -10.45 0.32
N ASP A 100 -32.33 -10.22 1.49
CA ASP A 100 -32.31 -8.90 2.13
C ASP A 100 -31.42 -7.93 1.32
N PHE A 101 -30.31 -8.42 0.81
CA PHE A 101 -29.44 -7.65 -0.09
C PHE A 101 -30.19 -7.22 -1.38
N MET A 102 -30.93 -8.13 -2.00
CA MET A 102 -31.70 -7.80 -3.22
C MET A 102 -32.77 -6.75 -2.94
N ARG A 103 -33.45 -6.82 -1.80
CA ARG A 103 -34.41 -5.79 -1.36
C ARG A 103 -33.73 -4.45 -1.13
N LEU A 104 -32.56 -4.46 -0.47
CA LEU A 104 -31.78 -3.24 -0.25
C LEU A 104 -31.35 -2.61 -1.56
N LYS A 105 -30.83 -3.40 -2.49
CA LYS A 105 -30.42 -2.94 -3.83
C LYS A 105 -31.58 -2.33 -4.60
N GLN A 106 -32.75 -2.97 -4.63
CA GLN A 106 -33.94 -2.45 -5.27
C GLN A 106 -34.41 -1.11 -4.63
N SER A 107 -34.33 -0.99 -3.31
CA SER A 107 -34.67 0.25 -2.60
C SER A 107 -33.73 1.41 -2.95
N VAL A 108 -32.45 1.12 -3.16
CA VAL A 108 -31.44 2.09 -3.62
C VAL A 108 -31.72 2.50 -5.08
N GLU A 109 -32.01 1.55 -5.96
CA GLU A 109 -32.28 1.79 -7.39
C GLU A 109 -33.58 2.57 -7.62
N GLN A 110 -34.61 2.33 -6.79
CA GLN A 110 -35.92 3.03 -6.89
C GLN A 110 -35.89 4.47 -6.35
N GLY A 111 -34.74 4.96 -5.89
CA GLY A 111 -34.55 6.35 -5.48
C GLY A 111 -35.19 6.74 -4.14
N ASN A 112 -35.63 5.78 -3.33
CA ASN A 112 -36.11 6.02 -1.97
C ASN A 112 -34.98 6.41 -0.99
N LEU A 113 -33.72 6.25 -1.43
CA LEU A 113 -32.53 6.74 -0.75
C LEU A 113 -31.90 7.79 -1.69
N HIS A 114 -31.76 9.02 -1.24
CA HIS A 114 -31.33 10.19 -1.99
C HIS A 114 -30.10 9.92 -2.86
N LYS A 115 -30.22 10.21 -4.17
CA LYS A 115 -29.21 10.02 -5.22
C LYS A 115 -27.97 10.92 -5.15
N GLU A 116 -27.86 11.76 -4.16
CA GLU A 116 -26.65 12.58 -3.96
C GLU A 116 -25.65 11.81 -3.10
N ASN A 117 -24.76 11.10 -3.75
CA ASN A 117 -23.77 10.17 -3.22
C ASN A 117 -24.39 8.83 -2.77
N ALA A 118 -24.14 7.78 -3.53
CA ALA A 118 -24.56 6.39 -3.26
C ALA A 118 -23.91 5.77 -1.99
N THR A 119 -23.90 6.53 -0.90
CA THR A 119 -23.37 6.18 0.40
C THR A 119 -24.51 6.03 1.39
N SER A 120 -25.00 4.80 1.53
CA SER A 120 -25.96 4.51 2.59
C SER A 120 -25.27 4.70 3.94
N ASN A 121 -25.79 5.67 4.71
CA ASN A 121 -25.33 5.87 6.08
C ASN A 121 -25.76 4.68 6.95
N VAL A 122 -24.82 4.07 7.60
CA VAL A 122 -25.04 2.93 8.50
C VAL A 122 -24.80 3.37 9.92
N GLU A 123 -25.72 3.02 10.82
CA GLU A 123 -25.55 3.19 12.26
C GLU A 123 -25.05 1.88 12.87
N LEU A 124 -24.18 1.99 13.85
CA LEU A 124 -23.57 0.84 14.51
C LEU A 124 -24.02 0.77 15.95
N VAL A 125 -24.51 -0.39 16.34
CA VAL A 125 -24.88 -0.68 17.72
C VAL A 125 -23.82 -1.62 18.28
N MET A 126 -23.16 -1.20 19.35
CA MET A 126 -22.15 -1.98 20.05
C MET A 126 -22.82 -3.09 20.90
N GLU A 127 -22.05 -4.06 21.33
CA GLU A 127 -22.53 -5.20 22.12
C GLU A 127 -23.19 -4.78 23.43
N ASN A 128 -22.77 -3.66 24.02
CA ASN A 128 -23.37 -3.08 25.22
C ASN A 128 -24.73 -2.37 24.97
N GLY A 129 -25.24 -2.41 23.74
CA GLY A 129 -26.49 -1.76 23.33
C GLY A 129 -26.36 -0.26 23.04
N GLN A 130 -25.19 0.32 23.19
CA GLN A 130 -24.98 1.73 22.86
C GLN A 130 -24.80 1.92 21.37
N THR A 131 -25.40 2.97 20.83
CA THR A 131 -25.18 3.36 19.43
C THR A 131 -23.88 4.12 19.31
N TYR A 132 -23.06 3.75 18.33
CA TYR A 132 -21.83 4.47 18.02
C TYR A 132 -22.16 5.87 17.46
N PRO A 133 -21.53 6.95 17.93
CA PRO A 133 -21.94 8.30 17.63
C PRO A 133 -21.67 8.73 16.17
N LEU A 134 -20.71 8.07 15.49
CA LEU A 134 -20.34 8.39 14.12
C LEU A 134 -20.99 7.40 13.16
N LYS A 135 -21.55 7.92 12.07
CA LYS A 135 -22.16 7.11 11.02
C LYS A 135 -21.08 6.58 10.09
N GLY A 136 -21.24 5.35 9.66
CA GLY A 136 -20.42 4.72 8.66
C GLY A 136 -21.01 4.82 7.27
N THR A 137 -20.21 4.50 6.29
CA THR A 137 -20.54 4.48 4.88
C THR A 137 -20.47 3.05 4.36
N LEU A 138 -21.55 2.55 3.79
CA LEU A 138 -21.59 1.22 3.18
C LEU A 138 -20.89 1.24 1.82
N GLN A 139 -19.94 0.34 1.63
CA GLN A 139 -19.26 0.15 0.34
C GLN A 139 -19.91 -1.03 -0.40
N PHE A 140 -20.66 -0.72 -1.46
CA PHE A 140 -21.29 -1.75 -2.30
C PHE A 140 -20.33 -2.41 -3.30
N SER A 141 -19.11 -1.92 -3.44
CA SER A 141 -18.14 -2.45 -4.39
C SER A 141 -17.45 -3.74 -3.94
N ASP A 142 -17.54 -4.06 -2.66
CA ASP A 142 -16.85 -5.21 -2.05
C ASP A 142 -17.86 -6.25 -1.54
N VAL A 143 -18.71 -6.71 -2.46
CA VAL A 143 -19.75 -7.69 -2.18
C VAL A 143 -19.20 -9.10 -2.42
N THR A 144 -18.98 -9.84 -1.34
CA THR A 144 -18.54 -11.24 -1.42
C THR A 144 -19.70 -12.16 -1.06
N VAL A 145 -20.00 -13.11 -1.93
CA VAL A 145 -21.03 -14.14 -1.71
C VAL A 145 -20.35 -15.41 -1.23
N ASP A 146 -20.78 -15.91 -0.09
CA ASP A 146 -20.39 -17.23 0.38
C ASP A 146 -21.32 -18.28 -0.26
N GLU A 147 -20.77 -19.09 -1.15
CA GLU A 147 -21.51 -20.10 -1.93
C GLU A 147 -22.10 -21.22 -1.05
N SER A 148 -21.52 -21.46 0.12
CA SER A 148 -21.96 -22.53 1.02
C SER A 148 -23.17 -22.14 1.86
N THR A 149 -23.29 -20.87 2.22
CA THR A 149 -24.36 -20.35 3.09
C THR A 149 -25.37 -19.46 2.35
N GLY A 150 -25.04 -19.05 1.12
CA GLY A 150 -25.83 -18.05 0.37
C GLY A 150 -25.84 -16.67 1.04
N SER A 151 -24.92 -16.43 1.96
CA SER A 151 -24.80 -15.16 2.66
C SER A 151 -23.94 -14.18 1.88
N ILE A 152 -24.27 -12.91 1.99
CA ILE A 152 -23.53 -11.82 1.37
C ILE A 152 -22.85 -11.01 2.47
N THR A 153 -21.55 -10.81 2.35
CA THR A 153 -20.81 -9.93 3.24
C THR A 153 -20.66 -8.56 2.58
N LEU A 154 -21.14 -7.54 3.27
CA LEU A 154 -21.02 -6.14 2.90
C LEU A 154 -20.02 -5.46 3.83
N ARG A 155 -19.17 -4.61 3.27
CA ARG A 155 -18.21 -3.84 4.05
C ARG A 155 -18.67 -2.41 4.25
N ALA A 156 -18.69 -1.97 5.50
CA ALA A 156 -18.94 -0.60 5.88
C ALA A 156 -17.68 0.03 6.49
N VAL A 157 -17.44 1.30 6.18
CA VAL A 157 -16.30 2.07 6.68
C VAL A 157 -16.78 3.04 7.73
N PHE A 158 -16.19 2.99 8.90
CA PHE A 158 -16.52 3.88 10.02
C PHE A 158 -15.30 4.72 10.41
N PRO A 159 -15.47 6.05 10.58
CA PRO A 159 -14.46 6.88 11.22
C PRO A 159 -14.30 6.43 12.69
N ASN A 160 -13.06 6.30 13.15
CA ASN A 160 -12.76 5.85 14.52
C ASN A 160 -11.63 6.67 15.15
N PRO A 161 -11.76 8.02 15.22
CA PRO A 161 -10.69 8.89 15.69
C PRO A 161 -10.32 8.66 17.16
N GLN A 162 -11.27 8.19 17.97
CA GLN A 162 -11.05 7.91 19.39
C GLN A 162 -10.60 6.47 19.65
N HIS A 163 -10.45 5.64 18.60
CA HIS A 163 -10.08 4.23 18.70
C HIS A 163 -10.97 3.41 19.65
N THR A 164 -12.24 3.79 19.74
CA THR A 164 -13.25 3.10 20.58
C THR A 164 -13.60 1.73 20.03
N LEU A 165 -13.65 1.62 18.69
CA LEU A 165 -13.88 0.36 18.01
C LEU A 165 -12.53 -0.35 17.85
N LEU A 166 -12.51 -1.62 18.20
CA LEU A 166 -11.33 -2.47 18.09
C LEU A 166 -11.62 -3.64 17.15
N PRO A 167 -10.59 -4.11 16.39
CA PRO A 167 -10.74 -5.31 15.59
C PRO A 167 -11.14 -6.52 16.43
N GLY A 168 -12.08 -7.32 15.91
CA GLY A 168 -12.61 -8.50 16.61
C GLY A 168 -13.80 -8.23 17.54
N MET A 169 -14.27 -6.98 17.65
CA MET A 169 -15.51 -6.68 18.38
C MET A 169 -16.74 -7.08 17.57
N PHE A 170 -17.74 -7.65 18.25
CA PHE A 170 -19.04 -7.90 17.64
C PHE A 170 -19.90 -6.65 17.70
N VAL A 171 -20.50 -6.32 16.57
CA VAL A 171 -21.33 -5.13 16.40
C VAL A 171 -22.54 -5.46 15.53
N ARG A 172 -23.61 -4.67 15.64
CA ARG A 172 -24.79 -4.77 14.78
C ARG A 172 -24.91 -3.51 13.95
N ALA A 173 -25.03 -3.66 12.65
CA ALA A 173 -25.33 -2.57 11.73
C ALA A 173 -26.86 -2.39 11.58
N ARG A 174 -27.29 -1.14 11.52
CA ARG A 174 -28.69 -0.78 11.32
C ARG A 174 -28.80 0.32 10.27
#